data_fa4f8714b4f2256e9b4879b1827523f2
#
_entry.id   fa4f8714b4f2256e9b4879b1827523f2
#
_cell.length_a   1.000
_cell.length_b   1.000
_cell.length_c   1.000
_cell.angle_alpha   90.00
_cell.angle_beta   90.00
_cell.angle_gamma   90.00
#
_symmetry.space_group_name_H-M   'P 1'
#
loop_
_entity.id
_entity.type
_entity.pdbx_description
1 polymer ?
#
loop_
_entity_poly.entity_id
_entity_poly.type
_entity_poly.pdbx_seq_one_letter_code
_entity_poly.pdbx_strand_id
1 'polypeptide(L)'
;MHSSSMPRVRHPAPLAYTLSPLAAAVLLLACGNALAQGTPADTSAPKALGEVTIKAAPQGDSYTPTATSTATKGSAPLRDVPQAVNVVPAQLLRDQGARSMEDALRNVPGVAMSHGDGQRDQVVIRGFTAIADQFVDGVRDDALYFRDLADIERIEVLKGPAAVLYGRGSSGGLINRVTKKPQFGETSGEASVGVGSFDYRRATADLNVGISDTAAFRLNAAVEDSDSYRDQQFVKRHNFAPSLALKLAPQTDLLLQYTHARDKRLTDFGIPALNGRPVNVAAGTYYGSSNAAQDDTTTSAMQSFTATLNHRFNDDWSVRNVTRAYDYSLDRYNTLPGGTTDPVAMT
;
A
#
# COMPACT_ATOMS: atom_id res chain seq x y z
N MET A 1 -0.82 47.85 -18.40
CA MET A 1 -0.43 46.65 -19.17
C MET A 1 1.07 46.51 -19.12
N HIS A 2 1.61 45.74 -18.19
CA HIS A 2 3.03 45.37 -18.17
C HIS A 2 3.09 43.85 -17.95
N SER A 3 3.38 43.15 -19.04
CA SER A 3 3.65 41.72 -19.04
C SER A 3 5.04 41.45 -18.47
N SER A 4 5.15 40.93 -17.27
CA SER A 4 6.42 40.42 -16.75
C SER A 4 6.50 38.92 -17.02
N SER A 5 7.33 38.55 -17.98
CA SER A 5 7.71 37.16 -18.26
C SER A 5 8.59 36.62 -17.13
N MET A 6 8.10 35.60 -16.39
CA MET A 6 8.93 34.86 -15.45
C MET A 6 9.95 33.96 -16.18
N PRO A 7 11.16 33.80 -15.66
CA PRO A 7 12.16 32.92 -16.26
C PRO A 7 11.79 31.47 -16.12
N ARG A 8 11.90 30.70 -17.22
CA ARG A 8 11.77 29.25 -17.20
C ARG A 8 12.90 28.63 -16.39
N VAL A 9 12.55 27.99 -15.28
CA VAL A 9 13.46 27.11 -14.53
C VAL A 9 13.72 25.87 -15.39
N ARG A 10 14.95 25.66 -15.83
CA ARG A 10 15.37 24.41 -16.46
C ARG A 10 15.51 23.34 -15.39
N HIS A 11 14.68 22.31 -15.47
CA HIS A 11 14.88 21.10 -14.68
C HIS A 11 16.14 20.37 -15.16
N PRO A 12 17.01 19.89 -14.25
CA PRO A 12 18.10 19.02 -14.63
C PRO A 12 17.56 17.69 -15.16
N ALA A 13 18.25 17.12 -16.15
CA ALA A 13 17.94 15.82 -16.72
C ALA A 13 17.93 14.71 -15.64
N PRO A 14 17.12 13.66 -15.77
CA PRO A 14 17.11 12.58 -14.81
C PRO A 14 18.48 11.92 -14.75
N LEU A 15 19.07 11.90 -13.56
CA LEU A 15 20.28 11.14 -13.26
C LEU A 15 19.96 9.65 -13.42
N ALA A 16 20.54 9.03 -14.43
CA ALA A 16 20.56 7.58 -14.55
C ALA A 16 21.37 7.02 -13.37
N TYR A 17 20.69 6.49 -12.37
CA TYR A 17 21.33 5.76 -11.29
C TYR A 17 21.82 4.41 -11.84
N THR A 18 23.09 4.33 -12.19
CA THR A 18 23.76 3.05 -12.34
C THR A 18 23.92 2.45 -10.94
N LEU A 19 23.33 1.28 -10.72
CA LEU A 19 23.56 0.49 -9.50
C LEU A 19 25.08 0.37 -9.29
N SER A 20 25.57 0.83 -8.15
CA SER A 20 26.98 0.77 -7.84
C SER A 20 27.42 -0.69 -7.79
N PRO A 21 28.61 -1.02 -8.31
CA PRO A 21 29.13 -2.39 -8.30
C PRO A 21 29.25 -3.00 -6.89
N LEU A 22 29.19 -2.18 -5.83
CA LEU A 22 29.14 -2.63 -4.45
C LEU A 22 27.83 -3.36 -4.10
N ALA A 23 26.69 -2.95 -4.64
CA ALA A 23 25.41 -3.60 -4.37
C ALA A 23 25.33 -5.00 -5.02
N ALA A 24 25.95 -5.17 -6.19
CA ALA A 24 26.08 -6.46 -6.87
C ALA A 24 27.09 -7.39 -6.16
N ALA A 25 28.15 -6.85 -5.58
CA ALA A 25 29.18 -7.61 -4.87
C ALA A 25 28.66 -8.19 -3.52
N VAL A 26 27.77 -7.49 -2.83
CA VAL A 26 27.18 -7.99 -1.57
C VAL A 26 26.21 -9.16 -1.83
N LEU A 27 25.53 -9.19 -2.97
CA LEU A 27 24.69 -10.33 -3.35
C LEU A 27 25.50 -11.58 -3.74
N LEU A 28 26.70 -11.42 -4.31
CA LEU A 28 27.56 -12.53 -4.75
C LEU A 28 28.39 -13.12 -3.61
N LEU A 29 28.70 -12.36 -2.55
CA LEU A 29 29.46 -12.85 -1.40
C LEU A 29 28.64 -13.73 -0.44
N ALA A 30 27.33 -13.75 -0.52
CA ALA A 30 26.46 -14.60 0.29
C ALA A 30 26.35 -16.04 -0.22
N CYS A 31 26.86 -16.36 -1.42
CA CYS A 31 26.79 -17.69 -2.05
C CYS A 31 28.06 -18.52 -1.98
N GLY A 32 29.11 -18.07 -1.27
CA GLY A 32 30.42 -18.73 -1.20
C GLY A 32 30.65 -19.49 0.09
N ASN A 33 30.68 -20.82 -0.03
CA ASN A 33 31.32 -21.79 0.85
C ASN A 33 30.72 -22.12 2.23
N ALA A 34 29.85 -23.13 2.25
CA ALA A 34 29.69 -24.00 3.40
C ALA A 34 29.80 -25.47 2.94
N LEU A 35 31.02 -25.93 2.67
CA LEU A 35 31.37 -27.35 2.69
C LEU A 35 31.86 -27.65 4.10
N ALA A 36 30.99 -28.07 4.99
CA ALA A 36 31.37 -28.64 6.29
C ALA A 36 31.29 -30.16 6.19
N GLN A 37 32.43 -30.79 6.41
CA GLN A 37 32.61 -32.23 6.49
C GLN A 37 31.87 -32.80 7.71
N GLY A 38 31.04 -33.82 7.49
CA GLY A 38 30.32 -34.54 8.52
C GLY A 38 31.20 -35.54 9.26
N THR A 39 31.02 -35.56 10.57
CA THR A 39 31.34 -36.71 11.43
C THR A 39 30.04 -37.41 11.83
N PRO A 40 29.96 -38.74 11.85
CA PRO A 40 28.70 -39.42 12.18
C PRO A 40 28.49 -39.45 13.69
N ALA A 41 27.34 -38.99 14.15
CA ALA A 41 26.89 -39.11 15.53
C ALA A 41 25.47 -39.64 15.59
N ASP A 42 25.35 -40.69 16.32
CA ASP A 42 24.29 -41.29 17.13
C ASP A 42 22.80 -41.04 16.76
N THR A 43 22.13 -42.17 16.53
CA THR A 43 20.73 -42.32 16.24
C THR A 43 19.87 -42.24 17.50
N SER A 44 19.40 -41.04 17.82
CA SER A 44 18.16 -40.87 18.56
C SER A 44 17.21 -39.99 17.69
N ALA A 45 16.05 -40.54 17.37
CA ALA A 45 15.08 -39.86 16.49
C ALA A 45 14.70 -38.47 17.02
N PRO A 46 14.89 -37.39 16.24
CA PRO A 46 14.53 -36.06 16.68
C PRO A 46 13.00 -35.97 16.70
N LYS A 47 12.47 -35.55 17.83
CA LYS A 47 11.08 -35.16 18.01
C LYS A 47 10.87 -33.98 17.04
N ALA A 48 10.10 -34.19 15.98
CA ALA A 48 9.76 -33.18 15.01
C ALA A 48 8.96 -32.08 15.72
N LEU A 49 9.64 -31.01 16.08
CA LEU A 49 8.99 -29.74 16.41
C LEU A 49 8.51 -29.12 15.09
N GLY A 50 7.23 -28.74 15.06
CA GLY A 50 6.54 -28.34 13.85
C GLY A 50 7.29 -27.26 13.06
N GLU A 51 7.37 -27.49 11.77
CA GLU A 51 7.82 -26.56 10.75
C GLU A 51 7.19 -25.19 10.98
N VAL A 52 7.97 -24.16 11.30
CA VAL A 52 7.51 -22.77 11.26
C VAL A 52 7.52 -22.36 9.79
N THR A 53 6.63 -22.97 9.04
CA THR A 53 6.27 -22.47 7.73
C THR A 53 5.55 -21.16 7.96
N ILE A 54 6.08 -20.05 7.47
CA ILE A 54 5.30 -18.82 7.25
C ILE A 54 4.33 -19.15 6.10
N LYS A 55 3.35 -19.97 6.39
CA LYS A 55 2.14 -20.01 5.61
C LYS A 55 1.44 -18.70 5.96
N ALA A 56 1.48 -17.72 5.04
CA ALA A 56 0.30 -16.93 4.87
C ALA A 56 -0.78 -17.97 4.51
N ALA A 57 -1.41 -18.55 5.54
CA ALA A 57 -2.59 -19.36 5.32
C ALA A 57 -3.52 -18.44 4.53
N PRO A 58 -4.03 -18.87 3.36
CA PRO A 58 -5.12 -18.14 2.75
C PRO A 58 -6.11 -17.99 3.88
N GLN A 59 -6.34 -16.76 4.30
CA GLN A 59 -7.42 -16.49 5.22
C GLN A 59 -8.65 -16.78 4.39
N GLY A 60 -9.14 -18.01 4.46
CA GLY A 60 -10.32 -18.44 3.73
C GLY A 60 -11.45 -17.43 3.95
N ASP A 61 -12.55 -17.55 3.27
CA ASP A 61 -13.72 -16.66 3.27
C ASP A 61 -14.29 -16.38 4.68
N SER A 62 -13.47 -15.78 5.53
CA SER A 62 -13.77 -15.53 6.95
C SER A 62 -13.60 -14.05 7.26
N TYR A 63 -14.62 -13.50 7.92
CA TYR A 63 -14.55 -12.16 8.51
C TYR A 63 -13.76 -12.11 9.83
N THR A 64 -13.38 -13.28 10.36
CA THR A 64 -12.71 -13.36 11.65
C THR A 64 -11.22 -13.64 11.47
N PRO A 65 -10.36 -12.60 11.46
CA PRO A 65 -8.93 -12.79 11.42
C PRO A 65 -8.44 -13.46 12.70
N THR A 66 -7.52 -14.40 12.57
CA THR A 66 -6.97 -15.15 13.71
C THR A 66 -5.56 -14.72 14.10
N ALA A 67 -4.84 -14.01 13.19
CA ALA A 67 -3.45 -13.62 13.38
C ALA A 67 -3.18 -12.20 12.84
N THR A 68 -2.11 -11.59 13.33
CA THR A 68 -1.55 -10.32 12.83
C THR A 68 -0.05 -10.47 12.63
N SER A 69 0.50 -9.75 11.67
CA SER A 69 1.93 -9.63 11.45
C SER A 69 2.48 -8.26 11.91
N THR A 70 1.62 -7.30 12.14
CA THR A 70 2.00 -5.93 12.45
C THR A 70 2.44 -5.75 13.90
N ALA A 71 1.75 -6.38 14.82
CA ALA A 71 2.02 -6.14 16.25
C ALA A 71 3.38 -6.64 16.74
N THR A 72 3.93 -7.69 16.11
CA THR A 72 5.17 -8.35 16.55
C THR A 72 6.24 -8.43 15.45
N LYS A 73 5.93 -7.93 14.23
CA LYS A 73 6.72 -8.16 12.98
C LYS A 73 6.89 -9.63 12.61
N GLY A 74 6.15 -10.53 13.26
CA GLY A 74 6.03 -11.95 12.96
C GLY A 74 4.58 -12.36 13.03
N SER A 75 4.22 -13.54 12.54
CA SER A 75 2.85 -14.06 12.67
C SER A 75 2.56 -14.39 14.13
N ALA A 76 1.61 -13.69 14.73
CA ALA A 76 1.17 -13.94 16.10
C ALA A 76 -0.36 -14.07 16.15
N PRO A 77 -0.91 -15.00 16.94
CA PRO A 77 -2.35 -15.08 17.17
C PRO A 77 -2.84 -13.75 17.78
N LEU A 78 -3.94 -13.21 17.27
CA LEU A 78 -4.49 -11.93 17.75
C LEU A 78 -4.80 -11.95 19.24
N ARG A 79 -5.25 -13.08 19.78
CA ARG A 79 -5.57 -13.24 21.21
C ARG A 79 -4.35 -13.10 22.14
N ASP A 80 -3.15 -13.33 21.60
CA ASP A 80 -1.90 -13.32 22.36
C ASP A 80 -1.16 -11.96 22.23
N VAL A 81 -1.75 -11.02 21.48
CA VAL A 81 -1.18 -9.68 21.24
C VAL A 81 -1.73 -8.69 22.26
N PRO A 82 -0.89 -8.12 23.14
CA PRO A 82 -1.32 -7.17 24.18
C PRO A 82 -1.49 -5.74 23.64
N GLN A 83 -2.01 -5.60 22.43
CA GLN A 83 -2.25 -4.33 21.73
C GLN A 83 -3.59 -4.34 20.98
N ALA A 84 -4.17 -3.15 20.81
CA ALA A 84 -5.42 -3.04 20.06
C ALA A 84 -5.14 -3.09 18.55
N VAL A 85 -5.37 -4.24 17.94
CA VAL A 85 -5.23 -4.46 16.51
C VAL A 85 -6.61 -4.72 15.89
N ASN A 86 -6.92 -4.02 14.80
CA ASN A 86 -8.04 -4.35 13.93
C ASN A 86 -7.49 -4.87 12.61
N VAL A 87 -8.01 -5.97 12.15
CA VAL A 87 -7.67 -6.55 10.84
C VAL A 87 -8.90 -6.52 9.95
N VAL A 88 -8.76 -5.92 8.77
CA VAL A 88 -9.77 -5.91 7.72
C VAL A 88 -9.33 -6.94 6.68
N PRO A 89 -9.94 -8.13 6.63
CA PRO A 89 -9.51 -9.21 5.73
C PRO A 89 -10.00 -8.98 4.30
N ALA A 90 -9.37 -9.67 3.33
CA ALA A 90 -9.71 -9.59 1.91
C ALA A 90 -11.19 -9.86 1.64
N GLN A 91 -11.80 -10.83 2.33
CA GLN A 91 -13.22 -11.13 2.16
C GLN A 91 -14.11 -9.92 2.49
N LEU A 92 -13.82 -9.22 3.58
CA LEU A 92 -14.57 -8.02 3.94
C LEU A 92 -14.37 -6.90 2.92
N LEU A 93 -13.14 -6.73 2.40
CA LEU A 93 -12.85 -5.76 1.34
C LEU A 93 -13.65 -6.07 0.06
N ARG A 94 -13.72 -7.34 -0.34
CA ARG A 94 -14.48 -7.78 -1.53
C ARG A 94 -15.98 -7.54 -1.35
N ASP A 95 -16.55 -8.00 -0.24
CA ASP A 95 -18.00 -7.94 0.01
C ASP A 95 -18.52 -6.50 0.18
N GLN A 96 -17.66 -5.61 0.68
CA GLN A 96 -17.96 -4.18 0.76
C GLN A 96 -17.68 -3.44 -0.56
N GLY A 97 -17.11 -4.10 -1.56
CA GLY A 97 -16.65 -3.45 -2.78
C GLY A 97 -15.64 -2.35 -2.52
N ALA A 98 -14.77 -2.52 -1.50
CA ALA A 98 -13.80 -1.52 -1.10
C ALA A 98 -12.75 -1.30 -2.18
N ARG A 99 -12.56 -0.06 -2.62
CA ARG A 99 -11.65 0.35 -3.69
C ARG A 99 -10.60 1.36 -3.23
N SER A 100 -10.83 1.95 -2.07
CA SER A 100 -9.99 2.97 -1.46
C SER A 100 -9.69 2.63 0.00
N MET A 101 -8.68 3.28 0.56
CA MET A 101 -8.40 3.19 2.00
C MET A 101 -9.58 3.69 2.84
N GLU A 102 -10.33 4.68 2.35
CA GLU A 102 -11.53 5.17 3.02
C GLU A 102 -12.60 4.08 3.11
N ASP A 103 -12.88 3.39 2.00
CA ASP A 103 -13.85 2.28 1.99
C ASP A 103 -13.45 1.19 2.97
N ALA A 104 -12.18 0.81 2.98
CA ALA A 104 -11.66 -0.25 3.82
C ALA A 104 -11.70 0.09 5.31
N LEU A 105 -11.46 1.35 5.66
CA LEU A 105 -11.30 1.78 7.06
C LEU A 105 -12.55 2.37 7.69
N ARG A 106 -13.64 2.61 6.91
CA ARG A 106 -14.87 3.26 7.40
C ARG A 106 -15.49 2.57 8.63
N ASN A 107 -15.31 1.27 8.76
CA ASN A 107 -15.86 0.49 9.85
C ASN A 107 -14.84 0.18 10.96
N VAL A 108 -13.64 0.74 10.90
CA VAL A 108 -12.63 0.55 11.94
C VAL A 108 -12.82 1.59 13.05
N PRO A 109 -13.21 1.20 14.27
CA PRO A 109 -13.48 2.16 15.33
C PRO A 109 -12.28 3.03 15.67
N GLY A 110 -12.49 4.34 15.83
CA GLY A 110 -11.44 5.30 16.17
C GLY A 110 -10.48 5.63 15.02
N VAL A 111 -10.85 5.29 13.78
CA VAL A 111 -10.18 5.69 12.55
C VAL A 111 -11.11 6.57 11.75
N ALA A 112 -10.61 7.69 11.28
CA ALA A 112 -11.29 8.58 10.35
C ALA A 112 -10.39 8.82 9.14
N MET A 113 -11.00 9.11 8.01
CA MET A 113 -10.31 9.41 6.77
C MET A 113 -10.58 10.85 6.33
N SER A 114 -9.58 11.43 5.68
CA SER A 114 -9.67 12.71 4.97
C SER A 114 -8.86 12.58 3.68
N HIS A 115 -9.16 13.41 2.71
CA HIS A 115 -8.40 13.44 1.45
C HIS A 115 -7.23 14.45 1.51
N GLY A 116 -6.96 15.02 2.67
CA GLY A 116 -5.98 16.07 2.82
C GLY A 116 -6.34 17.26 1.93
N ASP A 117 -5.39 17.66 1.08
CA ASP A 117 -5.63 18.71 0.08
C ASP A 117 -6.16 18.14 -1.25
N GLY A 118 -7.02 17.09 -1.20
CA GLY A 118 -7.57 16.43 -2.38
C GLY A 118 -6.58 15.55 -3.16
N GLN A 119 -5.47 15.14 -2.54
CA GLN A 119 -4.38 14.45 -3.25
C GLN A 119 -3.86 13.17 -2.59
N ARG A 120 -4.37 12.78 -1.41
CA ARG A 120 -3.82 11.66 -0.65
C ARG A 120 -4.80 11.04 0.31
N ASP A 121 -4.53 9.80 0.68
CA ASP A 121 -5.12 9.20 1.87
C ASP A 121 -4.55 9.85 3.13
N GLN A 122 -5.38 10.56 3.86
CA GLN A 122 -5.02 11.13 5.16
C GLN A 122 -5.81 10.42 6.24
N VAL A 123 -5.11 9.64 7.03
CA VAL A 123 -5.70 8.88 8.13
C VAL A 123 -5.58 9.64 9.44
N VAL A 124 -6.63 9.59 10.24
CA VAL A 124 -6.66 10.08 11.62
C VAL A 124 -6.98 8.91 12.55
N ILE A 125 -6.10 8.58 13.47
CA ILE A 125 -6.26 7.47 14.43
C ILE A 125 -6.35 8.04 15.83
N ARG A 126 -7.48 7.80 16.52
CA ARG A 126 -7.72 8.31 17.89
C ARG A 126 -7.50 9.83 18.01
N GLY A 127 -7.86 10.59 16.97
CA GLY A 127 -7.70 12.05 16.92
C GLY A 127 -6.32 12.54 16.46
N PHE A 128 -5.34 11.66 16.26
CA PHE A 128 -4.01 12.03 15.77
C PHE A 128 -3.90 11.79 14.28
N THR A 129 -3.38 12.77 13.56
CA THR A 129 -3.08 12.62 12.12
C THR A 129 -1.94 11.63 11.92
N ALA A 130 -2.18 10.62 11.09
CA ALA A 130 -1.28 9.49 10.82
C ALA A 130 -0.91 9.39 9.33
N ILE A 131 -0.60 10.52 8.68
CA ILE A 131 -0.26 10.59 7.24
C ILE A 131 0.99 9.75 6.94
N ALA A 132 2.04 9.90 7.76
CA ALA A 132 3.31 9.23 7.58
C ALA A 132 3.40 7.87 8.31
N ASP A 133 2.31 7.42 8.92
CA ASP A 133 2.26 6.17 9.69
C ASP A 133 1.57 5.05 8.90
N GLN A 134 1.78 5.08 7.59
CA GLN A 134 1.36 4.03 6.68
C GLN A 134 2.52 3.13 6.32
N PHE A 135 2.23 1.84 6.23
CA PHE A 135 3.21 0.80 5.96
C PHE A 135 2.66 -0.17 4.90
N VAL A 136 3.56 -0.81 4.20
CA VAL A 136 3.29 -1.96 3.34
C VAL A 136 4.24 -3.10 3.71
N ASP A 137 3.69 -4.26 4.05
CA ASP A 137 4.43 -5.43 4.54
C ASP A 137 5.42 -5.12 5.67
N GLY A 138 5.07 -4.14 6.53
CA GLY A 138 5.89 -3.71 7.66
C GLY A 138 6.99 -2.71 7.31
N VAL A 139 7.10 -2.27 6.06
CA VAL A 139 8.01 -1.21 5.61
C VAL A 139 7.24 0.09 5.45
N ARG A 140 7.81 1.20 5.89
CA ARG A 140 7.18 2.52 5.82
C ARG A 140 6.87 2.94 4.38
N ASP A 141 5.67 3.49 4.18
CA ASP A 141 5.14 3.97 2.93
C ASP A 141 4.46 5.33 3.16
N ASP A 142 5.28 6.35 3.39
CA ASP A 142 4.88 7.71 3.77
C ASP A 142 4.71 8.66 2.57
N ALA A 143 4.76 8.16 1.33
CA ALA A 143 4.48 8.95 0.13
C ALA A 143 3.01 9.40 0.09
N LEU A 144 2.78 10.58 -0.49
CA LEU A 144 1.48 11.26 -0.48
C LEU A 144 0.68 10.92 -1.75
N TYR A 145 -0.06 9.82 -1.73
CA TYR A 145 -0.89 9.39 -2.86
C TYR A 145 -2.15 8.65 -2.39
N PHE A 146 -3.07 8.40 -3.31
CA PHE A 146 -4.21 7.52 -3.10
C PHE A 146 -3.85 6.09 -3.44
N ARG A 147 -4.12 5.17 -2.54
CA ARG A 147 -3.70 3.77 -2.62
C ARG A 147 -4.82 2.91 -3.18
N ASP A 148 -4.51 2.11 -4.20
CA ASP A 148 -5.40 1.05 -4.67
C ASP A 148 -5.30 -0.18 -3.75
N LEU A 149 -6.34 -1.00 -3.71
CA LEU A 149 -6.43 -2.17 -2.86
C LEU A 149 -6.36 -3.50 -3.63
N ALA A 150 -6.15 -3.49 -4.95
CA ALA A 150 -6.21 -4.69 -5.77
C ALA A 150 -5.15 -5.75 -5.38
N ASP A 151 -3.98 -5.31 -4.94
CA ASP A 151 -2.87 -6.15 -4.50
C ASP A 151 -2.86 -6.42 -2.98
N ILE A 152 -3.90 -5.98 -2.25
CA ILE A 152 -3.94 -6.06 -0.78
C ILE A 152 -4.72 -7.30 -0.34
N GLU A 153 -4.08 -8.10 0.51
CA GLU A 153 -4.67 -9.28 1.17
C GLU A 153 -5.48 -8.87 2.41
N ARG A 154 -4.95 -7.95 3.20
CA ARG A 154 -5.61 -7.42 4.38
C ARG A 154 -4.99 -6.09 4.82
N ILE A 155 -5.74 -5.34 5.61
CA ILE A 155 -5.27 -4.12 6.25
C ILE A 155 -5.27 -4.34 7.76
N GLU A 156 -4.14 -4.09 8.39
CA GLU A 156 -3.97 -4.18 9.84
C GLU A 156 -3.81 -2.78 10.42
N VAL A 157 -4.66 -2.42 11.37
CA VAL A 157 -4.62 -1.13 12.08
C VAL A 157 -4.17 -1.39 13.50
N LEU A 158 -2.96 -0.99 13.82
CA LEU A 158 -2.41 -1.03 15.16
C LEU A 158 -2.66 0.30 15.85
N LYS A 159 -3.38 0.30 16.96
CA LYS A 159 -3.78 1.50 17.70
C LYS A 159 -2.94 1.68 18.96
N GLY A 160 -2.39 2.88 19.11
CA GLY A 160 -1.50 3.23 20.19
C GLY A 160 -0.02 3.24 19.79
N PRO A 161 0.90 3.41 20.76
CA PRO A 161 2.32 3.58 20.48
C PRO A 161 2.92 2.31 19.85
N ALA A 162 3.59 2.50 18.72
CA ALA A 162 4.27 1.42 17.98
C ALA A 162 5.75 1.75 17.67
N ALA A 163 6.28 2.80 18.26
CA ALA A 163 7.60 3.35 17.96
C ALA A 163 8.75 2.35 18.15
N VAL A 164 8.61 1.41 19.10
CA VAL A 164 9.63 0.37 19.36
C VAL A 164 9.88 -0.50 18.14
N LEU A 165 8.84 -0.85 17.39
CA LEU A 165 8.93 -1.73 16.22
C LEU A 165 9.01 -0.96 14.89
N TYR A 166 8.44 0.25 14.84
CA TYR A 166 8.22 0.99 13.61
C TYR A 166 8.92 2.34 13.56
N GLY A 167 9.68 2.67 14.59
CA GLY A 167 10.40 3.93 14.71
C GLY A 167 9.47 5.11 14.96
N ARG A 168 9.87 6.31 14.53
CA ARG A 168 9.05 7.51 14.67
C ARG A 168 7.67 7.32 14.08
N GLY A 169 6.64 7.82 14.73
CA GLY A 169 5.29 7.72 14.23
C GLY A 169 4.28 8.44 15.09
N SER A 170 3.03 8.37 14.67
CA SER A 170 1.90 8.96 15.36
C SER A 170 1.64 8.28 16.71
N SER A 171 1.26 9.06 17.69
CA SER A 171 0.79 8.53 18.96
C SER A 171 -0.54 7.77 18.84
N GLY A 172 -1.29 7.98 17.78
CA GLY A 172 -2.57 7.32 17.52
C GLY A 172 -2.43 5.87 17.11
N GLY A 173 -1.39 5.53 16.36
CA GLY A 173 -1.16 4.20 15.80
C GLY A 173 -0.64 4.24 14.37
N LEU A 174 -0.69 3.09 13.70
CA LEU A 174 -0.27 2.93 12.31
C LEU A 174 -1.21 2.02 11.53
N ILE A 175 -1.09 2.09 10.20
CA ILE A 175 -1.78 1.19 9.27
C ILE A 175 -0.75 0.44 8.46
N ASN A 176 -0.88 -0.89 8.43
CA ASN A 176 -0.07 -1.76 7.61
C ASN A 176 -0.95 -2.49 6.58
N ARG A 177 -0.66 -2.28 5.31
CA ARG A 177 -1.25 -3.03 4.20
C ARG A 177 -0.40 -4.26 3.96
N VAL A 178 -0.98 -5.42 4.07
CA VAL A 178 -0.34 -6.69 3.77
C VAL A 178 -0.71 -7.07 2.34
N THR A 179 0.28 -7.20 1.48
CA THR A 179 0.06 -7.52 0.08
C THR A 179 -0.19 -9.01 -0.13
N LYS A 180 -0.90 -9.34 -1.20
CA LYS A 180 -1.08 -10.71 -1.66
C LYS A 180 0.26 -11.32 -2.06
N LYS A 181 0.53 -12.57 -1.63
CA LYS A 181 1.78 -13.28 -1.90
C LYS A 181 1.55 -14.44 -2.88
N PRO A 182 2.57 -14.82 -3.68
CA PRO A 182 2.52 -16.04 -4.47
C PRO A 182 2.34 -17.28 -3.58
N GLN A 183 1.54 -18.24 -4.06
CA GLN A 183 1.24 -19.50 -3.40
C GLN A 183 1.84 -20.65 -4.20
N PHE A 184 2.66 -21.48 -3.55
CA PHE A 184 3.29 -22.64 -4.18
C PHE A 184 2.28 -23.76 -4.41
N GLY A 185 2.47 -24.51 -5.48
CA GLY A 185 1.66 -25.69 -5.78
C GLY A 185 0.21 -25.40 -6.18
N GLU A 186 -0.20 -24.14 -6.27
CA GLU A 186 -1.56 -23.72 -6.62
C GLU A 186 -1.54 -22.79 -7.85
N THR A 187 -2.46 -23.03 -8.77
CA THR A 187 -2.73 -22.09 -9.87
C THR A 187 -4.19 -21.65 -9.74
N SER A 188 -4.39 -20.37 -9.51
CA SER A 188 -5.70 -19.75 -9.36
C SER A 188 -5.75 -18.40 -10.03
N GLY A 189 -6.94 -17.96 -10.40
CA GLY A 189 -7.10 -16.65 -11.03
C GLY A 189 -8.50 -16.10 -10.80
N GLU A 190 -8.55 -14.78 -10.61
CA GLU A 190 -9.77 -14.00 -10.52
C GLU A 190 -9.64 -12.78 -11.43
N ALA A 191 -10.68 -12.49 -12.19
CA ALA A 191 -10.78 -11.25 -12.95
C ALA A 191 -12.16 -10.64 -12.73
N SER A 192 -12.22 -9.33 -12.56
CA SER A 192 -13.48 -8.63 -12.42
C SER A 192 -13.55 -7.41 -13.34
N VAL A 193 -14.75 -7.12 -13.81
CA VAL A 193 -15.07 -5.90 -14.55
C VAL A 193 -16.28 -5.25 -13.90
N GLY A 194 -16.17 -3.99 -13.57
CA GLY A 194 -17.23 -3.18 -12.99
C GLY A 194 -17.56 -2.00 -13.90
N VAL A 195 -18.85 -1.73 -14.05
CA VAL A 195 -19.39 -0.53 -14.69
C VAL A 195 -20.44 0.09 -13.79
N GLY A 196 -20.60 1.40 -13.84
CA GLY A 196 -21.54 2.10 -12.97
C GLY A 196 -21.90 3.50 -13.45
N SER A 197 -22.59 4.23 -12.59
CA SER A 197 -22.91 5.64 -12.82
C SER A 197 -21.65 6.48 -12.93
N PHE A 198 -21.77 7.64 -13.58
CA PHE A 198 -20.66 8.58 -13.77
C PHE A 198 -19.50 7.96 -14.57
N ASP A 199 -19.83 7.26 -15.65
CA ASP A 199 -18.86 6.60 -16.54
C ASP A 199 -17.86 5.68 -15.83
N TYR A 200 -18.22 5.21 -14.63
CA TYR A 200 -17.36 4.31 -13.87
C TYR A 200 -17.08 3.02 -14.62
N ARG A 201 -15.80 2.73 -14.82
CA ARG A 201 -15.27 1.53 -15.43
C ARG A 201 -14.05 1.08 -14.65
N ARG A 202 -14.07 -0.15 -14.17
CA ARG A 202 -12.91 -0.74 -13.48
C ARG A 202 -12.72 -2.17 -13.93
N ALA A 203 -11.48 -2.57 -14.17
CA ALA A 203 -11.09 -3.96 -14.37
C ALA A 203 -9.99 -4.32 -13.37
N THR A 204 -10.05 -5.54 -12.83
CA THR A 204 -9.00 -6.09 -11.96
C THR A 204 -8.65 -7.49 -12.38
N ALA A 205 -7.40 -7.89 -12.12
CA ALA A 205 -6.93 -9.25 -12.31
C ALA A 205 -6.03 -9.65 -11.13
N ASP A 206 -6.20 -10.87 -10.66
CA ASP A 206 -5.35 -11.54 -9.67
C ASP A 206 -5.06 -12.95 -10.19
N LEU A 207 -3.82 -13.21 -10.56
CA LEU A 207 -3.37 -14.49 -11.12
C LEU A 207 -2.25 -15.03 -10.23
N ASN A 208 -2.45 -16.23 -9.68
CA ASN A 208 -1.40 -16.99 -8.99
C ASN A 208 -1.02 -18.20 -9.81
N VAL A 209 0.26 -18.42 -10.00
CA VAL A 209 0.80 -19.57 -10.74
C VAL A 209 1.86 -20.26 -9.89
N GLY A 210 1.55 -21.45 -9.40
CA GLY A 210 2.52 -22.36 -8.78
C GLY A 210 3.39 -23.00 -9.87
N ILE A 211 4.55 -22.41 -10.15
CA ILE A 211 5.45 -22.87 -11.22
C ILE A 211 6.07 -24.23 -10.85
N SER A 212 6.45 -24.40 -9.60
CA SER A 212 7.01 -25.63 -9.03
C SER A 212 6.82 -25.64 -7.52
N ASP A 213 7.30 -26.68 -6.83
CA ASP A 213 7.34 -26.74 -5.36
C ASP A 213 8.23 -25.65 -4.73
N THR A 214 9.12 -25.06 -5.54
CA THR A 214 10.10 -24.06 -5.09
C THR A 214 9.96 -22.70 -5.76
N ALA A 215 9.06 -22.53 -6.71
CA ALA A 215 8.82 -21.27 -7.41
C ALA A 215 7.33 -21.02 -7.59
N ALA A 216 6.88 -19.81 -7.26
CA ALA A 216 5.51 -19.36 -7.50
C ALA A 216 5.50 -17.88 -7.92
N PHE A 217 4.61 -17.55 -8.83
CA PHE A 217 4.41 -16.19 -9.35
C PHE A 217 3.00 -15.72 -9.04
N ARG A 218 2.82 -14.44 -8.73
CA ARG A 218 1.51 -13.79 -8.63
C ARG A 218 1.52 -12.45 -9.33
N LEU A 219 0.46 -12.17 -10.06
CA LEU A 219 0.23 -10.88 -10.69
C LEU A 219 -1.08 -10.31 -10.18
N ASN A 220 -1.04 -9.11 -9.63
CA ASN A 220 -2.21 -8.29 -9.36
C ASN A 220 -2.18 -7.07 -10.28
N ALA A 221 -3.32 -6.75 -10.87
CA ALA A 221 -3.46 -5.58 -11.71
C ALA A 221 -4.85 -4.95 -11.54
N ALA A 222 -4.91 -3.64 -11.67
CA ALA A 222 -6.16 -2.89 -11.69
C ALA A 222 -6.05 -1.69 -12.62
N VAL A 223 -7.16 -1.35 -13.27
CA VAL A 223 -7.32 -0.12 -14.04
C VAL A 223 -8.71 0.45 -13.76
N GLU A 224 -8.78 1.77 -13.59
CA GLU A 224 -10.04 2.48 -13.36
C GLU A 224 -10.06 3.80 -14.13
N ASP A 225 -11.20 4.09 -14.73
CA ASP A 225 -11.56 5.37 -15.32
C ASP A 225 -12.99 5.69 -14.89
N SER A 226 -13.18 6.83 -14.23
CA SER A 226 -14.48 7.22 -13.70
C SER A 226 -14.61 8.72 -13.56
N ASP A 227 -15.82 9.21 -13.71
CA ASP A 227 -16.24 10.54 -13.30
C ASP A 227 -16.86 10.49 -11.89
N SER A 228 -17.53 11.54 -11.46
CA SER A 228 -18.20 11.66 -10.16
C SER A 228 -19.52 12.43 -10.30
N TYR A 229 -20.32 12.40 -9.23
CA TYR A 229 -21.48 13.29 -9.10
C TYR A 229 -21.09 14.77 -8.96
N ARG A 230 -19.80 15.05 -8.63
CA ARG A 230 -19.30 16.43 -8.59
C ARG A 230 -18.83 16.83 -9.97
N ASP A 231 -19.12 18.08 -10.30
CA ASP A 231 -18.80 18.67 -11.60
C ASP A 231 -17.29 18.58 -11.89
N GLN A 232 -16.93 18.18 -13.09
CA GLN A 232 -15.56 18.02 -13.59
C GLN A 232 -14.69 16.97 -12.87
N GLN A 233 -15.19 16.34 -11.79
CA GLN A 233 -14.42 15.35 -11.03
C GLN A 233 -14.22 14.07 -11.83
N PHE A 234 -12.97 13.63 -11.92
CA PHE A 234 -12.58 12.37 -12.55
C PHE A 234 -11.48 11.66 -11.77
N VAL A 235 -11.37 10.35 -11.97
CA VAL A 235 -10.27 9.51 -11.49
C VAL A 235 -9.82 8.58 -12.63
N LYS A 236 -8.52 8.61 -12.95
CA LYS A 236 -7.87 7.66 -13.88
C LYS A 236 -6.68 7.06 -13.18
N ARG A 237 -6.75 5.76 -12.88
CA ARG A 237 -5.68 5.10 -12.14
C ARG A 237 -5.40 3.70 -12.65
N HIS A 238 -4.18 3.26 -12.44
CA HIS A 238 -3.80 1.87 -12.63
C HIS A 238 -2.79 1.44 -11.57
N ASN A 239 -2.84 0.15 -11.25
CA ASN A 239 -1.91 -0.55 -10.39
C ASN A 239 -1.46 -1.84 -11.07
N PHE A 240 -0.16 -2.13 -11.04
CA PHE A 240 0.44 -3.34 -11.58
C PHE A 240 1.47 -3.87 -10.57
N ALA A 241 1.23 -5.04 -10.02
CA ALA A 241 1.98 -5.58 -8.90
C ALA A 241 2.33 -7.07 -9.10
N PRO A 242 3.35 -7.39 -9.92
CA PRO A 242 3.90 -8.74 -10.01
C PRO A 242 4.76 -9.09 -8.80
N SER A 243 4.76 -10.36 -8.41
CA SER A 243 5.59 -10.89 -7.35
C SER A 243 6.05 -12.32 -7.65
N LEU A 244 7.23 -12.68 -7.16
CA LEU A 244 7.86 -13.98 -7.35
C LEU A 244 8.36 -14.49 -6.00
N ALA A 245 7.92 -15.67 -5.59
CA ALA A 245 8.39 -16.36 -4.40
C ALA A 245 9.26 -17.54 -4.81
N LEU A 246 10.43 -17.66 -4.17
CA LEU A 246 11.42 -18.68 -4.44
C LEU A 246 11.87 -19.35 -3.12
N LYS A 247 11.85 -20.68 -3.06
CA LYS A 247 12.55 -21.43 -2.01
C LYS A 247 13.95 -21.74 -2.53
N LEU A 248 14.94 -20.97 -2.13
CA LEU A 248 16.33 -21.12 -2.58
C LEU A 248 17.01 -22.33 -1.94
N ALA A 249 16.59 -22.68 -0.72
CA ALA A 249 17.02 -23.85 0.03
C ALA A 249 15.90 -24.24 1.02
N PRO A 250 15.94 -25.41 1.67
CA PRO A 250 14.95 -25.82 2.67
C PRO A 250 14.72 -24.82 3.81
N GLN A 251 15.70 -23.97 4.07
CA GLN A 251 15.69 -22.97 5.15
C GLN A 251 15.75 -21.53 4.64
N THR A 252 15.66 -21.31 3.32
CA THR A 252 15.89 -20.00 2.70
C THR A 252 14.81 -19.68 1.69
N ASP A 253 14.03 -18.65 1.97
CA ASP A 253 12.99 -18.14 1.09
C ASP A 253 13.33 -16.73 0.62
N LEU A 254 13.09 -16.46 -0.65
CA LEU A 254 13.19 -15.14 -1.26
C LEU A 254 11.86 -14.75 -1.88
N LEU A 255 11.34 -13.57 -1.51
CA LEU A 255 10.20 -12.94 -2.14
C LEU A 255 10.64 -11.65 -2.83
N LEU A 256 10.38 -11.57 -4.13
CA LEU A 256 10.58 -10.38 -4.94
C LEU A 256 9.23 -9.78 -5.32
N GLN A 257 9.07 -8.49 -5.12
CA GLN A 257 7.83 -7.78 -5.42
C GLN A 257 8.17 -6.49 -6.17
N TYR A 258 7.41 -6.22 -7.20
CA TYR A 258 7.42 -4.93 -7.88
C TYR A 258 6.02 -4.34 -7.82
N THR A 259 5.92 -3.03 -7.69
CA THR A 259 4.65 -2.31 -7.77
C THR A 259 4.85 -1.06 -8.62
N HIS A 260 3.96 -0.87 -9.58
CA HIS A 260 3.81 0.39 -10.32
C HIS A 260 2.37 0.86 -10.16
N ALA A 261 2.21 2.04 -9.59
CA ALA A 261 0.92 2.67 -9.41
C ALA A 261 0.94 4.09 -9.98
N ARG A 262 -0.12 4.45 -10.69
CA ARG A 262 -0.33 5.83 -11.15
C ARG A 262 -1.78 6.19 -10.90
N ASP A 263 -1.98 7.41 -10.41
CA ASP A 263 -3.30 7.99 -10.18
C ASP A 263 -3.30 9.43 -10.72
N LYS A 264 -4.25 9.72 -11.59
CA LYS A 264 -4.53 11.09 -12.07
C LYS A 264 -5.98 11.42 -11.75
N ARG A 265 -6.18 12.51 -11.08
CA ARG A 265 -7.52 12.98 -10.68
C ARG A 265 -7.62 14.49 -10.62
N LEU A 266 -8.86 14.96 -10.53
CA LEU A 266 -9.11 16.35 -10.20
C LEU A 266 -8.68 16.62 -8.75
N THR A 267 -8.04 17.76 -8.51
CA THR A 267 -7.75 18.25 -7.16
C THR A 267 -8.98 19.00 -6.65
N ASP A 268 -9.72 18.38 -5.73
CA ASP A 268 -10.95 18.95 -5.21
C ASP A 268 -10.85 19.20 -3.69
N PHE A 269 -11.01 20.45 -3.29
CA PHE A 269 -11.02 20.86 -1.87
C PHE A 269 -12.39 20.71 -1.21
N GLY A 270 -13.40 20.28 -1.97
CA GLY A 270 -14.75 20.12 -1.46
C GLY A 270 -15.57 21.41 -1.46
N ILE A 271 -16.66 21.38 -0.71
CA ILE A 271 -17.57 22.52 -0.53
C ILE A 271 -17.11 23.31 0.70
N PRO A 272 -16.91 24.64 0.58
CA PRO A 272 -16.50 25.46 1.70
C PRO A 272 -17.51 25.43 2.86
N ALA A 273 -17.02 25.65 4.06
CA ALA A 273 -17.85 25.76 5.25
C ALA A 273 -17.96 27.21 5.71
N LEU A 274 -19.17 27.63 6.07
CA LEU A 274 -19.47 28.90 6.73
C LEU A 274 -20.14 28.60 8.05
N ASN A 275 -19.65 29.21 9.15
CA ASN A 275 -20.15 28.99 10.51
C ASN A 275 -20.25 27.51 10.91
N GLY A 276 -19.27 26.70 10.51
CA GLY A 276 -19.17 25.28 10.84
C GLY A 276 -20.11 24.35 10.06
N ARG A 277 -20.76 24.86 8.98
CA ARG A 277 -21.61 24.07 8.09
C ARG A 277 -21.20 24.28 6.65
N PRO A 278 -21.31 23.25 5.79
CA PRO A 278 -21.15 23.46 4.35
C PRO A 278 -22.13 24.53 3.85
N VAL A 279 -21.68 25.37 2.93
CA VAL A 279 -22.55 26.36 2.29
C VAL A 279 -23.65 25.65 1.50
N ASN A 280 -24.84 26.28 1.44
CA ASN A 280 -26.01 25.69 0.81
C ASN A 280 -25.92 25.84 -0.72
N VAL A 281 -25.26 24.89 -1.36
CA VAL A 281 -25.13 24.79 -2.83
C VAL A 281 -25.45 23.37 -3.28
N ALA A 282 -25.65 23.17 -4.59
CA ALA A 282 -25.80 21.82 -5.12
C ALA A 282 -24.61 20.93 -4.75
N ALA A 283 -24.85 19.67 -4.39
CA ALA A 283 -23.81 18.75 -3.98
C ALA A 283 -22.74 18.52 -5.07
N GLY A 284 -23.11 18.70 -6.34
CA GLY A 284 -22.21 18.59 -7.48
C GLY A 284 -21.28 19.80 -7.67
N THR A 285 -21.52 20.92 -6.99
CA THR A 285 -20.77 22.16 -7.23
C THR A 285 -19.27 21.96 -6.99
N TYR A 286 -18.47 22.30 -7.98
CA TYR A 286 -17.02 22.35 -7.91
C TYR A 286 -16.53 23.78 -7.77
N TYR A 287 -15.65 24.03 -6.82
CA TYR A 287 -15.02 25.34 -6.58
C TYR A 287 -13.55 25.32 -7.05
N GLY A 288 -13.31 25.60 -8.31
CA GLY A 288 -12.00 25.64 -8.92
C GLY A 288 -12.04 26.26 -10.31
N SER A 289 -11.07 25.96 -11.16
CA SER A 289 -11.04 26.45 -12.54
C SER A 289 -12.23 25.95 -13.35
N SER A 290 -12.76 26.79 -14.24
CA SER A 290 -13.73 26.37 -15.25
C SER A 290 -13.17 25.34 -16.24
N ASN A 291 -11.84 25.20 -16.32
CA ASN A 291 -11.14 24.23 -17.12
C ASN A 291 -10.31 23.28 -16.23
N ALA A 292 -10.97 22.73 -15.21
CA ALA A 292 -10.32 21.99 -14.14
C ALA A 292 -9.51 20.76 -14.60
N ALA A 293 -9.94 20.10 -15.68
CA ALA A 293 -9.21 18.95 -16.25
C ALA A 293 -7.78 19.30 -16.72
N GLN A 294 -7.47 20.58 -16.92
CA GLN A 294 -6.14 21.09 -17.26
C GLN A 294 -5.48 21.80 -16.09
N ASP A 295 -6.25 22.60 -15.35
CA ASP A 295 -5.72 23.53 -14.36
C ASP A 295 -5.66 22.97 -12.94
N ASP A 296 -6.54 22.01 -12.61
CA ASP A 296 -6.72 21.52 -11.24
C ASP A 296 -6.52 20.00 -11.16
N THR A 297 -5.37 19.50 -11.61
CA THR A 297 -5.10 18.06 -11.60
C THR A 297 -3.97 17.68 -10.66
N THR A 298 -4.14 16.55 -10.02
CA THR A 298 -3.06 15.84 -9.31
C THR A 298 -2.72 14.56 -10.06
N THR A 299 -1.44 14.37 -10.36
CA THR A 299 -0.92 13.11 -10.87
C THR A 299 0.15 12.60 -9.92
N SER A 300 -0.07 11.45 -9.33
CA SER A 300 0.95 10.72 -8.57
C SER A 300 1.41 9.49 -9.32
N ALA A 301 2.70 9.21 -9.29
CA ALA A 301 3.28 7.97 -9.80
C ALA A 301 4.23 7.40 -8.75
N MET A 302 4.12 6.10 -8.50
CA MET A 302 4.94 5.37 -7.55
C MET A 302 5.43 4.09 -8.18
N GLN A 303 6.72 3.82 -8.04
CA GLN A 303 7.34 2.55 -8.40
C GLN A 303 8.11 2.05 -7.19
N SER A 304 7.99 0.77 -6.88
CA SER A 304 8.79 0.17 -5.82
C SER A 304 9.23 -1.24 -6.18
N PHE A 305 10.42 -1.58 -5.77
CA PHE A 305 10.93 -2.95 -5.78
C PHE A 305 11.26 -3.34 -4.34
N THR A 306 10.75 -4.49 -3.91
CA THR A 306 11.01 -5.03 -2.57
C THR A 306 11.52 -6.45 -2.67
N ALA A 307 12.65 -6.72 -2.01
CA ALA A 307 13.20 -8.06 -1.83
C ALA A 307 13.11 -8.42 -0.34
N THR A 308 12.50 -9.54 -0.02
CA THR A 308 12.44 -10.09 1.33
C THR A 308 13.12 -11.43 1.35
N LEU A 309 14.22 -11.55 2.09
CA LEU A 309 14.95 -12.77 2.33
C LEU A 309 14.68 -13.25 3.75
N ASN A 310 14.21 -14.48 3.88
CA ASN A 310 14.13 -15.16 5.17
C ASN A 310 15.11 -16.32 5.16
N HIS A 311 15.90 -16.46 6.21
CA HIS A 311 16.80 -17.60 6.42
C HIS A 311 16.74 -18.08 7.86
N ARG A 312 16.59 -19.37 8.05
CA ARG A 312 16.64 -20.03 9.36
C ARG A 312 17.93 -20.81 9.49
N PHE A 313 18.80 -20.36 10.39
CA PHE A 313 20.07 -21.03 10.67
C PHE A 313 19.88 -22.34 11.46
N ASN A 314 18.96 -22.29 12.44
CA ASN A 314 18.57 -23.42 13.29
C ASN A 314 17.19 -23.08 13.94
N ASP A 315 16.80 -23.85 14.94
CA ASP A 315 15.51 -23.67 15.60
C ASP A 315 15.42 -22.39 16.46
N ASP A 316 16.56 -21.87 16.91
CA ASP A 316 16.63 -20.68 17.78
C ASP A 316 16.96 -19.40 17.00
N TRP A 317 17.59 -19.50 15.84
CA TRP A 317 18.09 -18.36 15.09
C TRP A 317 17.56 -18.29 13.67
N SER A 318 16.95 -17.16 13.37
CA SER A 318 16.54 -16.82 12.01
C SER A 318 16.83 -15.36 11.70
N VAL A 319 16.99 -15.04 10.44
CA VAL A 319 17.12 -13.67 9.93
C VAL A 319 16.05 -13.40 8.90
N ARG A 320 15.46 -12.22 8.98
CA ARG A 320 14.64 -11.65 7.92
C ARG A 320 15.25 -10.33 7.49
N ASN A 321 15.59 -10.23 6.22
CA ASN A 321 16.02 -8.99 5.59
C ASN A 321 14.94 -8.49 4.63
N VAL A 322 14.61 -7.22 4.71
CA VAL A 322 13.70 -6.57 3.76
C VAL A 322 14.42 -5.36 3.19
N THR A 323 14.64 -5.38 1.90
CA THR A 323 15.23 -4.27 1.15
C THR A 323 14.21 -3.72 0.19
N ARG A 324 13.91 -2.43 0.30
CA ARG A 324 12.97 -1.72 -0.59
C ARG A 324 13.66 -0.53 -1.23
N ALA A 325 13.54 -0.41 -2.54
CA ALA A 325 13.81 0.79 -3.30
C ALA A 325 12.50 1.30 -3.89
N TYR A 326 12.26 2.61 -3.81
CA TYR A 326 11.08 3.21 -4.42
C TYR A 326 11.40 4.57 -5.01
N ASP A 327 10.65 4.92 -6.04
CA ASP A 327 10.61 6.23 -6.67
C ASP A 327 9.17 6.73 -6.63
N TYR A 328 9.02 8.02 -6.34
CA TYR A 328 7.71 8.65 -6.20
C TYR A 328 7.75 10.06 -6.77
N SER A 329 6.78 10.38 -7.62
CA SER A 329 6.54 11.73 -8.11
C SER A 329 5.09 12.17 -7.86
N LEU A 330 4.92 13.45 -7.62
CA LEU A 330 3.64 14.11 -7.46
C LEU A 330 3.67 15.43 -8.23
N ASP A 331 2.87 15.49 -9.29
CA ASP A 331 2.60 16.72 -10.03
C ASP A 331 1.19 17.20 -9.65
N ARG A 332 1.10 18.39 -9.09
CA ARG A 332 -0.15 18.95 -8.63
C ARG A 332 -0.33 20.36 -9.13
N TYR A 333 -1.48 20.58 -9.72
CA TYR A 333 -1.99 21.88 -10.11
C TYR A 333 -3.35 22.07 -9.45
N ASN A 334 -3.62 23.25 -8.92
CA ASN A 334 -4.91 23.56 -8.31
C ASN A 334 -5.16 25.06 -8.20
N THR A 335 -6.40 25.40 -8.38
CA THR A 335 -6.93 26.72 -8.06
C THR A 335 -7.26 26.74 -6.57
N LEU A 336 -6.64 27.66 -5.85
CA LEU A 336 -6.94 27.87 -4.43
C LEU A 336 -8.02 28.95 -4.28
N PRO A 337 -8.94 28.78 -3.32
CA PRO A 337 -9.89 29.83 -2.99
C PRO A 337 -9.13 31.07 -2.48
N GLY A 338 -9.45 32.23 -3.01
CA GLY A 338 -9.02 33.50 -2.45
C GLY A 338 -9.78 33.89 -1.18
N GLY A 339 -9.55 35.10 -0.70
CA GLY A 339 -10.41 35.66 0.35
C GLY A 339 -11.83 35.88 -0.17
N THR A 340 -12.84 35.53 0.61
CA THR A 340 -14.22 35.84 0.25
C THR A 340 -14.53 37.31 0.55
N THR A 341 -15.02 38.04 -0.44
CA THR A 341 -15.50 39.42 -0.27
C THR A 341 -16.93 39.42 0.25
N ASP A 342 -17.71 38.43 -0.09
CA ASP A 342 -19.04 38.18 0.47
C ASP A 342 -19.19 36.73 0.90
N PRO A 343 -19.12 36.45 2.24
CA PRO A 343 -19.21 35.10 2.75
C PRO A 343 -20.59 34.46 2.59
N VAL A 344 -21.66 35.25 2.31
CA VAL A 344 -22.99 34.70 2.07
C VAL A 344 -23.17 34.34 0.60
N ALA A 345 -22.71 35.16 -0.32
CA ALA A 345 -22.70 34.88 -1.75
C ALA A 345 -21.55 33.97 -2.18
N MET A 346 -20.53 33.79 -1.33
CA MET A 346 -19.30 33.04 -1.62
C MET A 346 -18.54 33.58 -2.84
N THR A 347 -18.51 34.91 -3.00
CA THR A 347 -17.82 35.63 -4.08
C THR A 347 -16.62 36.43 -3.56
#